data_40eb886c251076ea9bd584f5dc60d1e7
#
_entry.id   40eb886c251076ea9bd584f5dc60d1e7
#
_cell.length_a   1.000
_cell.length_b   1.000
_cell.length_c   1.000
_cell.angle_alpha   90.00
_cell.angle_beta   90.00
_cell.angle_gamma   90.00
#
_symmetry.space_group_name_H-M   'P 1'
#
loop_
_entity.id
_entity.type
_entity.pdbx_description
1 polymer ?
#
loop_
_entity_poly.entity_id
_entity_poly.type
_entity_poly.pdbx_seq_one_letter_code
_entity_poly.pdbx_strand_id
1 'polypeptide(L)'
;MKKILLLLLLLSGCHSIVVPDSFTYKEIKTNTYKLASWQKITDKKSPVRIYIEGDGYAFNHLGYPTTNPTPHSTFLREIAFTDPNPNVVYLARPCQFVKDERCSVKDWTTGRFSQDIINSATQAITNISNKHHIILIGYSGGALLSGLVIEQNPKLPVKKWITLAGVLNHTKWTDDLNLPPLKDSVDLKKLPTISQLHLIGDKDKTVSYKLTEKLVDNKNLIVIPKATHDKGYTNYLSKIYEK
;
A
#
# COMPACT_ATOMS: atom_id res chain seq x y z
N MET A 1 -25.67 -51.23 17.53
CA MET A 1 -24.81 -50.54 16.53
C MET A 1 -24.69 -49.07 16.91
N LYS A 2 -23.56 -48.66 17.53
CA LYS A 2 -23.34 -47.27 17.93
C LYS A 2 -22.76 -46.50 16.72
N LYS A 3 -23.50 -45.51 16.22
CA LYS A 3 -23.01 -44.58 15.18
C LYS A 3 -22.03 -43.58 15.83
N ILE A 4 -20.75 -43.68 15.47
CA ILE A 4 -19.75 -42.68 15.84
C ILE A 4 -19.91 -41.51 14.87
N LEU A 5 -20.34 -40.37 15.40
CA LEU A 5 -20.40 -39.11 14.68
C LEU A 5 -19.03 -38.47 14.71
N LEU A 6 -18.32 -38.56 13.58
CA LEU A 6 -17.00 -37.94 13.43
C LEU A 6 -17.18 -36.42 13.22
N LEU A 7 -16.92 -35.63 14.27
CA LEU A 7 -16.99 -34.17 14.21
C LEU A 7 -15.69 -33.67 13.56
N LEU A 8 -15.73 -33.32 12.27
CA LEU A 8 -14.64 -32.64 11.56
C LEU A 8 -14.55 -31.20 12.10
N LEU A 9 -13.60 -30.96 13.00
CA LEU A 9 -13.17 -29.62 13.40
C LEU A 9 -12.43 -28.98 12.20
N LEU A 10 -13.12 -28.11 11.47
CA LEU A 10 -12.49 -27.20 10.52
C LEU A 10 -11.68 -26.18 11.32
N LEU A 11 -10.38 -26.44 11.47
CA LEU A 11 -9.41 -25.45 11.93
C LEU A 11 -9.29 -24.38 10.84
N SER A 12 -10.06 -23.30 10.96
CA SER A 12 -9.80 -22.06 10.24
C SER A 12 -8.50 -21.48 10.80
N GLY A 13 -7.38 -21.87 10.22
CA GLY A 13 -6.08 -21.31 10.54
C GLY A 13 -6.08 -19.82 10.20
N CYS A 14 -5.95 -18.97 11.21
CA CYS A 14 -5.54 -17.59 10.99
C CYS A 14 -4.18 -17.64 10.27
N HIS A 15 -4.13 -17.27 9.00
CA HIS A 15 -2.87 -17.09 8.27
C HIS A 15 -2.17 -15.84 8.84
N SER A 16 -1.44 -16.02 9.94
CA SER A 16 -0.51 -14.99 10.40
C SER A 16 0.75 -15.08 9.54
N ILE A 17 1.05 -14.02 8.80
CA ILE A 17 2.32 -13.96 8.09
C ILE A 17 3.47 -14.00 9.09
N VAL A 18 4.44 -14.88 8.86
CA VAL A 18 5.67 -14.91 9.63
C VAL A 18 6.57 -13.78 9.14
N VAL A 19 6.92 -12.85 10.02
CA VAL A 19 7.90 -11.81 9.71
C VAL A 19 9.29 -12.45 9.68
N PRO A 20 10.05 -12.35 8.57
CA PRO A 20 11.40 -12.92 8.52
C PRO A 20 12.33 -12.25 9.55
N ASP A 21 13.27 -12.99 10.13
CA ASP A 21 14.22 -12.50 11.13
C ASP A 21 15.09 -11.33 10.62
N SER A 22 15.23 -11.20 9.30
CA SER A 22 15.96 -10.10 8.68
C SER A 22 15.22 -8.75 8.77
N PHE A 23 13.93 -8.74 9.15
CA PHE A 23 13.14 -7.52 9.32
C PHE A 23 12.96 -7.17 10.79
N THR A 24 13.18 -5.91 11.12
CA THR A 24 12.97 -5.36 12.46
C THR A 24 11.74 -4.45 12.44
N TYR A 25 10.81 -4.67 13.37
CA TYR A 25 9.70 -3.75 13.60
C TYR A 25 10.21 -2.42 14.16
N LYS A 26 9.71 -1.31 13.61
CA LYS A 26 9.96 0.03 14.15
C LYS A 26 8.70 0.88 14.06
N GLU A 27 8.40 1.57 15.14
CA GLU A 27 7.39 2.61 15.19
C GLU A 27 8.05 3.95 14.82
N ILE A 28 7.54 4.60 13.78
CA ILE A 28 8.04 5.90 13.32
C ILE A 28 7.11 6.99 13.84
N LYS A 29 7.61 7.82 14.74
CA LYS A 29 6.87 8.99 15.23
C LYS A 29 7.02 10.13 14.24
N THR A 30 5.91 10.72 13.86
CA THR A 30 5.83 11.96 13.07
C THR A 30 5.15 13.06 13.85
N ASN A 31 5.02 14.24 13.28
CA ASN A 31 4.36 15.35 13.99
C ASN A 31 2.89 15.06 14.28
N THR A 32 2.21 14.29 13.42
CA THR A 32 0.78 14.01 13.56
C THR A 32 0.51 12.58 14.04
N TYR A 33 1.09 11.56 13.40
CA TYR A 33 0.77 10.15 13.67
C TYR A 33 2.02 9.33 13.95
N LYS A 34 1.80 8.14 14.53
CA LYS A 34 2.76 7.06 14.56
C LYS A 34 2.47 6.10 13.41
N LEU A 35 3.52 5.61 12.75
CA LEU A 35 3.41 4.63 11.68
C LEU A 35 4.19 3.36 12.04
N ALA A 36 3.57 2.22 11.86
CA ALA A 36 4.25 0.93 11.95
C ALA A 36 5.10 0.69 10.71
N SER A 37 6.29 0.13 10.90
CA SER A 37 7.13 -0.31 9.78
C SER A 37 7.92 -1.56 10.13
N TRP A 38 8.23 -2.38 9.12
CA TRP A 38 9.16 -3.50 9.21
C TRP A 38 10.29 -3.24 8.23
N GLN A 39 11.51 -3.19 8.74
CA GLN A 39 12.67 -2.67 8.02
C GLN A 39 13.79 -3.71 7.94
N LYS A 40 14.30 -3.97 6.75
CA LYS A 40 15.55 -4.64 6.44
C LYS A 40 16.42 -3.60 5.71
N ILE A 41 17.44 -3.04 6.35
CA ILE A 41 18.37 -2.08 5.75
C ILE A 41 19.78 -2.54 6.10
N THR A 42 20.47 -3.15 5.13
CA THR A 42 21.76 -3.81 5.33
C THR A 42 22.88 -3.26 4.45
N ASP A 43 22.56 -2.48 3.42
CA ASP A 43 23.55 -1.89 2.51
C ASP A 43 23.39 -0.38 2.40
N LYS A 44 24.48 0.37 2.67
CA LYS A 44 24.49 1.84 2.64
C LYS A 44 24.44 2.42 1.22
N LYS A 45 24.71 1.65 0.18
CA LYS A 45 24.81 2.11 -1.21
C LYS A 45 23.56 1.84 -2.04
N SER A 46 22.85 0.76 -1.75
CA SER A 46 21.65 0.37 -2.48
C SER A 46 20.47 1.30 -2.17
N PRO A 47 19.56 1.52 -3.14
CA PRO A 47 18.33 2.25 -2.87
C PRO A 47 17.46 1.52 -1.84
N VAL A 48 16.65 2.27 -1.11
CA VAL A 48 15.63 1.71 -0.22
C VAL A 48 14.33 1.55 -1.01
N ARG A 49 13.78 0.33 -1.03
CA ARG A 49 12.43 0.05 -1.53
C ARG A 49 11.44 0.16 -0.38
N ILE A 50 10.51 1.11 -0.49
CA ILE A 50 9.48 1.35 0.54
C ILE A 50 8.13 0.93 -0.03
N TYR A 51 7.56 -0.11 0.55
CA TYR A 51 6.24 -0.64 0.24
C TYR A 51 5.20 0.05 1.12
N ILE A 52 4.29 0.81 0.53
CA ILE A 52 3.27 1.61 1.24
C ILE A 52 1.93 0.90 1.13
N GLU A 53 1.35 0.56 2.28
CA GLU A 53 0.12 -0.20 2.40
C GLU A 53 -1.10 0.55 1.85
N GLY A 54 -2.11 -0.22 1.42
CA GLY A 54 -3.39 0.27 0.99
C GLY A 54 -4.28 0.76 2.13
N ASP A 55 -5.57 0.97 1.83
CA ASP A 55 -6.54 1.49 2.81
C ASP A 55 -6.81 0.51 3.97
N GLY A 56 -6.40 -0.75 3.83
CA GLY A 56 -6.58 -1.78 4.83
C GLY A 56 -8.06 -2.15 5.05
N TYR A 57 -8.41 -2.46 6.29
CA TYR A 57 -9.78 -2.82 6.66
C TYR A 57 -10.57 -1.57 7.08
N ALA A 58 -10.67 -0.58 6.17
CA ALA A 58 -11.34 0.69 6.43
C ALA A 58 -12.87 0.53 6.59
N PHE A 59 -13.47 -0.43 5.86
CA PHE A 59 -14.90 -0.74 5.91
C PHE A 59 -15.11 -2.23 6.08
N ASN A 60 -16.16 -2.62 6.80
CA ASN A 60 -16.59 -3.99 6.92
C ASN A 60 -17.40 -4.43 5.65
N HIS A 61 -17.79 -5.72 5.61
CA HIS A 61 -18.54 -6.28 4.48
C HIS A 61 -19.93 -5.66 4.25
N LEU A 62 -20.46 -4.92 5.23
CA LEU A 62 -21.73 -4.20 5.14
C LEU A 62 -21.52 -2.72 4.72
N GLY A 63 -20.29 -2.29 4.47
CA GLY A 63 -19.96 -0.92 4.10
C GLY A 63 -19.89 0.07 5.26
N TYR A 64 -19.92 -0.40 6.52
CA TYR A 64 -19.72 0.47 7.69
C TYR A 64 -18.24 0.66 7.99
N PRO A 65 -17.80 1.87 8.38
CA PRO A 65 -16.46 2.11 8.83
C PRO A 65 -16.07 1.19 9.99
N THR A 66 -14.84 0.67 9.97
CA THR A 66 -14.33 -0.14 11.07
C THR A 66 -13.70 0.72 12.16
N THR A 67 -13.47 0.15 13.33
CA THR A 67 -12.75 0.80 14.44
C THR A 67 -11.23 0.61 14.36
N ASN A 68 -10.75 -0.22 13.42
CA ASN A 68 -9.34 -0.51 13.23
C ASN A 68 -9.07 -0.78 11.74
N PRO A 69 -8.36 0.12 11.04
CA PRO A 69 -8.08 -0.02 9.60
C PRO A 69 -6.93 -0.99 9.28
N THR A 70 -6.34 -1.67 10.27
CA THR A 70 -5.26 -2.63 10.01
C THR A 70 -5.68 -3.67 8.98
N PRO A 71 -4.92 -3.86 7.88
CA PRO A 71 -5.31 -4.77 6.81
C PRO A 71 -5.34 -6.24 7.28
N HIS A 72 -6.37 -6.97 6.85
CA HIS A 72 -6.45 -8.41 7.01
C HIS A 72 -5.66 -9.15 5.93
N SER A 73 -5.56 -8.58 4.72
CA SER A 73 -4.73 -9.14 3.64
C SER A 73 -3.25 -9.05 3.99
N THR A 74 -2.49 -10.08 3.63
CA THR A 74 -1.04 -10.15 3.78
C THR A 74 -0.31 -9.81 2.48
N PHE A 75 -1.03 -9.57 1.40
CA PHE A 75 -0.52 -9.46 0.03
C PHE A 75 0.71 -8.56 -0.11
N LEU A 76 0.63 -7.30 0.33
CA LEU A 76 1.77 -6.38 0.17
C LEU A 76 2.94 -6.76 1.08
N ARG A 77 2.65 -7.25 2.30
CA ARG A 77 3.69 -7.71 3.24
C ARG A 77 4.45 -8.92 2.69
N GLU A 78 3.76 -9.88 2.07
CA GLU A 78 4.39 -11.04 1.43
C GLU A 78 5.34 -10.59 0.30
N ILE A 79 4.91 -9.66 -0.55
CA ILE A 79 5.76 -9.11 -1.61
C ILE A 79 6.98 -8.39 -1.02
N ALA A 80 6.78 -7.55 -0.01
CA ALA A 80 7.87 -6.82 0.63
C ALA A 80 8.87 -7.76 1.33
N PHE A 81 8.38 -8.78 2.04
CA PHE A 81 9.25 -9.68 2.80
C PHE A 81 10.00 -10.68 1.92
N THR A 82 9.55 -10.92 0.69
CA THR A 82 10.25 -11.76 -0.30
C THR A 82 11.12 -10.95 -1.27
N ASP A 83 11.14 -9.62 -1.17
CA ASP A 83 12.01 -8.78 -1.99
C ASP A 83 13.48 -9.03 -1.68
N PRO A 84 14.29 -9.46 -2.69
CA PRO A 84 15.72 -9.77 -2.51
C PRO A 84 16.60 -8.54 -2.29
N ASN A 85 16.09 -7.32 -2.45
CA ASN A 85 16.87 -6.10 -2.23
C ASN A 85 17.41 -6.06 -0.78
N PRO A 86 18.66 -5.62 -0.55
CA PRO A 86 19.22 -5.49 0.79
C PRO A 86 18.52 -4.43 1.65
N ASN A 87 17.83 -3.48 1.03
CA ASN A 87 17.14 -2.39 1.74
C ASN A 87 15.65 -2.41 1.37
N VAL A 88 14.84 -3.00 2.22
CA VAL A 88 13.39 -3.09 2.05
C VAL A 88 12.68 -2.62 3.31
N VAL A 89 11.65 -1.82 3.13
CA VAL A 89 10.77 -1.38 4.20
C VAL A 89 9.33 -1.61 3.78
N TYR A 90 8.58 -2.33 4.59
CA TYR A 90 7.13 -2.27 4.58
C TYR A 90 6.70 -1.15 5.53
N LEU A 91 5.94 -0.20 5.01
CA LEU A 91 5.42 0.95 5.75
C LEU A 91 3.89 0.89 5.76
N ALA A 92 3.33 0.71 6.94
CA ALA A 92 1.90 0.83 7.15
C ALA A 92 1.46 2.30 7.04
N ARG A 93 0.18 2.52 6.78
CA ARG A 93 -0.39 3.87 6.85
C ARG A 93 -0.63 4.29 8.30
N PRO A 94 -0.80 5.60 8.57
CA PRO A 94 -1.27 6.05 9.87
C PRO A 94 -2.48 5.23 10.35
N CYS A 95 -2.53 4.94 11.64
CA CYS A 95 -3.60 4.20 12.30
C CYS A 95 -3.66 2.68 12.04
N GLN A 96 -2.77 2.14 11.20
CA GLN A 96 -2.65 0.70 10.97
C GLN A 96 -1.56 0.10 11.84
N PHE A 97 -1.81 -1.05 12.49
CA PHE A 97 -0.88 -1.81 13.34
C PHE A 97 -0.35 -1.07 14.58
N VAL A 98 -0.69 0.18 14.80
CA VAL A 98 -0.30 0.96 15.98
C VAL A 98 -1.54 1.56 16.62
N LYS A 99 -1.50 1.68 17.96
CA LYS A 99 -2.49 2.46 18.70
C LYS A 99 -1.99 3.90 18.79
N ASP A 100 -2.76 4.84 18.23
CA ASP A 100 -2.49 6.27 18.32
C ASP A 100 -3.80 6.99 18.64
N GLU A 101 -3.83 7.72 19.73
CA GLU A 101 -5.03 8.43 20.23
C GLU A 101 -5.48 9.56 19.30
N ARG A 102 -4.60 10.02 18.41
CA ARG A 102 -4.92 11.03 17.40
C ARG A 102 -5.69 10.47 16.20
N CYS A 103 -5.73 9.15 16.07
CA CYS A 103 -6.44 8.47 15.01
C CYS A 103 -7.96 8.54 15.19
N SER A 104 -8.65 8.86 14.14
CA SER A 104 -10.11 8.89 14.06
C SER A 104 -10.60 8.15 12.82
N VAL A 105 -11.87 7.74 12.81
CA VAL A 105 -12.51 7.06 11.67
C VAL A 105 -12.34 7.85 10.37
N LYS A 106 -12.30 9.17 10.44
CA LYS A 106 -12.06 10.05 9.30
C LYS A 106 -10.74 9.71 8.58
N ASP A 107 -9.68 9.36 9.33
CA ASP A 107 -8.31 9.20 8.80
C ASP A 107 -8.14 7.96 7.92
N TRP A 108 -9.06 7.00 7.98
CA TRP A 108 -9.09 5.85 7.06
C TRP A 108 -10.36 5.78 6.21
N THR A 109 -11.22 6.81 6.29
CA THR A 109 -12.43 6.93 5.45
C THR A 109 -12.34 8.14 4.54
N THR A 110 -13.07 9.22 4.80
CA THR A 110 -13.16 10.39 3.92
C THR A 110 -11.87 11.20 3.85
N GLY A 111 -11.03 11.18 4.88
CA GLY A 111 -9.76 11.90 4.99
C GLY A 111 -8.52 11.04 4.75
N ARG A 112 -8.66 9.84 4.15
CA ARG A 112 -7.55 8.89 3.98
C ARG A 112 -6.40 9.39 3.11
N PHE A 113 -6.60 10.50 2.40
CA PHE A 113 -5.57 11.23 1.66
C PHE A 113 -5.57 12.72 2.08
N SER A 114 -5.86 13.01 3.35
CA SER A 114 -5.75 14.36 3.91
C SER A 114 -4.30 14.82 3.98
N GLN A 115 -4.11 16.13 4.13
CA GLN A 115 -2.76 16.71 4.23
C GLN A 115 -1.98 16.14 5.42
N ASP A 116 -2.63 15.85 6.56
CA ASP A 116 -1.99 15.26 7.74
C ASP A 116 -1.48 13.84 7.48
N ILE A 117 -2.26 13.03 6.74
CA ILE A 117 -1.84 11.69 6.30
C ILE A 117 -0.63 11.79 5.37
N ILE A 118 -0.67 12.71 4.38
CA ILE A 118 0.42 12.92 3.43
C ILE A 118 1.69 13.42 4.15
N ASN A 119 1.55 14.39 5.05
CA ASN A 119 2.67 14.93 5.81
C ASN A 119 3.33 13.86 6.69
N SER A 120 2.54 13.02 7.36
CA SER A 120 3.06 11.92 8.16
C SER A 120 3.78 10.87 7.32
N ALA A 121 3.21 10.47 6.17
CA ALA A 121 3.87 9.57 5.25
C ALA A 121 5.19 10.18 4.72
N THR A 122 5.20 11.47 4.39
CA THR A 122 6.40 12.19 3.94
C THR A 122 7.50 12.17 5.00
N GLN A 123 7.17 12.48 6.25
CA GLN A 123 8.13 12.47 7.35
C GLN A 123 8.69 11.05 7.60
N ALA A 124 7.81 10.03 7.59
CA ALA A 124 8.24 8.64 7.75
C ALA A 124 9.18 8.21 6.62
N ILE A 125 8.84 8.50 5.37
CA ILE A 125 9.66 8.18 4.19
C ILE A 125 11.00 8.92 4.25
N THR A 126 11.00 10.19 4.65
CA THR A 126 12.24 10.99 4.82
C THR A 126 13.15 10.37 5.87
N ASN A 127 12.61 9.98 7.02
CA ASN A 127 13.36 9.33 8.09
C ASN A 127 13.94 7.97 7.64
N ILE A 128 13.15 7.17 6.92
CA ILE A 128 13.58 5.87 6.38
C ILE A 128 14.71 6.08 5.35
N SER A 129 14.57 7.06 4.47
CA SER A 129 15.49 7.27 3.35
C SER A 129 16.93 7.47 3.80
N ASN A 130 17.14 8.23 4.88
CA ASN A 130 18.45 8.50 5.45
C ASN A 130 19.54 8.76 4.38
N LYS A 131 19.21 9.61 3.39
CA LYS A 131 20.03 9.94 2.20
C LYS A 131 20.14 8.87 1.12
N HIS A 132 19.55 7.70 1.27
CA HIS A 132 19.46 6.74 0.17
C HIS A 132 18.53 7.24 -0.94
N HIS A 133 18.78 6.83 -2.16
CA HIS A 133 17.76 6.88 -3.20
C HIS A 133 16.58 5.96 -2.82
N ILE A 134 15.39 6.33 -3.23
CA ILE A 134 14.15 5.66 -2.85
C ILE A 134 13.45 5.11 -4.10
N ILE A 135 12.89 3.93 -3.97
CA ILE A 135 11.87 3.38 -4.86
C ILE A 135 10.60 3.25 -4.03
N LEU A 136 9.55 3.98 -4.38
CA LEU A 136 8.25 3.86 -3.71
C LEU A 136 7.36 2.87 -4.42
N ILE A 137 6.83 1.90 -3.68
CA ILE A 137 5.90 0.89 -4.17
C ILE A 137 4.58 1.05 -3.40
N GLY A 138 3.56 1.57 -4.03
CA GLY A 138 2.26 1.78 -3.41
C GLY A 138 1.23 0.73 -3.84
N TYR A 139 0.52 0.14 -2.88
CA TYR A 139 -0.57 -0.80 -3.13
C TYR A 139 -1.92 -0.12 -2.92
N SER A 140 -2.88 -0.33 -3.84
CA SER A 140 -4.24 0.18 -3.69
C SER A 140 -4.25 1.69 -3.38
N GLY A 141 -4.85 2.14 -2.27
CA GLY A 141 -4.76 3.53 -1.81
C GLY A 141 -3.34 4.02 -1.48
N GLY A 142 -2.41 3.12 -1.15
CA GLY A 142 -0.99 3.46 -0.96
C GLY A 142 -0.32 3.97 -2.23
N ALA A 143 -0.86 3.65 -3.41
CA ALA A 143 -0.40 4.20 -4.68
C ALA A 143 -0.66 5.70 -4.76
N LEU A 144 -1.88 6.15 -4.47
CA LEU A 144 -2.20 7.57 -4.45
C LEU A 144 -1.41 8.31 -3.38
N LEU A 145 -1.32 7.74 -2.16
CA LEU A 145 -0.53 8.34 -1.08
C LEU A 145 0.93 8.52 -1.49
N SER A 146 1.57 7.51 -2.07
CA SER A 146 2.96 7.62 -2.54
C SER A 146 3.12 8.65 -3.67
N GLY A 147 2.17 8.72 -4.60
CA GLY A 147 2.16 9.73 -5.65
C GLY A 147 2.05 11.15 -5.10
N LEU A 148 1.16 11.39 -4.13
CA LEU A 148 1.01 12.69 -3.45
C LEU A 148 2.26 13.09 -2.67
N VAL A 149 2.93 12.13 -2.00
CA VAL A 149 4.22 12.37 -1.35
C VAL A 149 5.26 12.84 -2.37
N ILE A 150 5.36 12.20 -3.53
CA ILE A 150 6.30 12.58 -4.59
C ILE A 150 5.97 13.97 -5.15
N GLU A 151 4.69 14.20 -5.49
CA GLU A 151 4.24 15.47 -6.07
C GLU A 151 4.54 16.67 -5.15
N GLN A 152 4.24 16.52 -3.86
CA GLN A 152 4.40 17.61 -2.88
C GLN A 152 5.85 17.78 -2.39
N ASN A 153 6.72 16.80 -2.61
CA ASN A 153 8.10 16.81 -2.09
C ASN A 153 9.12 16.50 -3.19
N PRO A 154 9.30 17.38 -4.19
CA PRO A 154 10.17 17.12 -5.35
C PRO A 154 11.67 17.01 -4.98
N LYS A 155 12.05 17.36 -3.76
CA LYS A 155 13.43 17.20 -3.25
C LYS A 155 13.70 15.80 -2.67
N LEU A 156 12.68 14.98 -2.42
CA LEU A 156 12.89 13.60 -2.01
C LEU A 156 13.62 12.83 -3.11
N PRO A 157 14.63 12.02 -2.78
CA PRO A 157 15.46 11.32 -3.76
C PRO A 157 14.77 10.10 -4.37
N VAL A 158 13.49 10.23 -4.74
CA VAL A 158 12.68 9.15 -5.34
C VAL A 158 13.10 8.98 -6.79
N LYS A 159 13.54 7.78 -7.16
CA LYS A 159 14.01 7.43 -8.51
C LYS A 159 12.97 6.70 -9.34
N LYS A 160 12.10 5.93 -8.68
CA LYS A 160 11.08 5.13 -9.35
C LYS A 160 9.82 5.07 -8.49
N TRP A 161 8.67 5.14 -9.13
CA TRP A 161 7.37 4.95 -8.52
C TRP A 161 6.68 3.73 -9.15
N ILE A 162 6.34 2.76 -8.32
CA ILE A 162 5.67 1.52 -8.73
C ILE A 162 4.32 1.47 -8.03
N THR A 163 3.28 1.04 -8.74
CA THR A 163 1.97 0.83 -8.14
C THR A 163 1.45 -0.58 -8.40
N LEU A 164 0.85 -1.18 -7.40
CA LEU A 164 0.20 -2.48 -7.44
C LEU A 164 -1.29 -2.29 -7.19
N ALA A 165 -2.15 -2.62 -8.15
CA ALA A 165 -3.60 -2.42 -8.05
C ALA A 165 -3.95 -1.00 -7.56
N GLY A 166 -3.25 0.02 -8.09
CA GLY A 166 -3.18 1.35 -7.49
C GLY A 166 -4.37 2.24 -7.79
N VAL A 167 -4.95 2.86 -6.77
CA VAL A 167 -5.77 4.07 -6.93
C VAL A 167 -4.83 5.21 -7.29
N LEU A 168 -5.05 5.88 -8.42
CA LEU A 168 -4.22 7.00 -8.92
C LEU A 168 -4.94 8.34 -8.86
N ASN A 169 -6.26 8.31 -8.77
CA ASN A 169 -7.12 9.47 -8.58
C ASN A 169 -8.37 9.01 -7.82
N HIS A 170 -8.56 9.49 -6.60
CA HIS A 170 -9.64 8.98 -5.74
C HIS A 170 -11.01 9.46 -6.21
N THR A 171 -11.12 10.66 -6.79
CA THR A 171 -12.39 11.17 -7.32
C THR A 171 -12.89 10.30 -8.46
N LYS A 172 -12.04 10.03 -9.46
CA LYS A 172 -12.41 9.16 -10.58
C LYS A 172 -12.66 7.72 -10.13
N TRP A 173 -11.96 7.24 -9.10
CA TRP A 173 -12.15 5.91 -8.54
C TRP A 173 -13.49 5.78 -7.81
N THR A 174 -13.88 6.78 -7.01
CA THR A 174 -15.20 6.78 -6.34
C THR A 174 -16.34 6.90 -7.36
N ASP A 175 -16.15 7.69 -8.42
CA ASP A 175 -17.11 7.83 -9.52
C ASP A 175 -17.29 6.50 -10.28
N ASP A 176 -16.17 5.80 -10.62
CA ASP A 176 -16.17 4.52 -11.33
C ASP A 176 -16.93 3.42 -10.56
N LEU A 177 -16.86 3.46 -9.23
CA LEU A 177 -17.52 2.51 -8.33
C LEU A 177 -18.87 3.01 -7.78
N ASN A 178 -19.31 4.21 -8.16
CA ASN A 178 -20.51 4.85 -7.62
C ASN A 178 -20.48 4.92 -6.07
N LEU A 179 -19.34 5.32 -5.50
CA LEU A 179 -19.12 5.48 -4.06
C LEU A 179 -19.22 6.95 -3.64
N PRO A 180 -19.52 7.23 -2.37
CA PRO A 180 -19.47 8.60 -1.83
C PRO A 180 -18.07 9.23 -2.01
N PRO A 181 -17.98 10.53 -2.32
CA PRO A 181 -16.72 11.21 -2.51
C PRO A 181 -15.90 11.29 -1.22
N LEU A 182 -14.57 11.23 -1.34
CA LEU A 182 -13.65 11.41 -0.22
C LEU A 182 -13.38 12.89 0.04
N LYS A 183 -14.39 13.58 0.59
CA LYS A 183 -14.46 15.06 0.71
C LYS A 183 -13.33 15.71 1.52
N ASP A 184 -12.65 14.96 2.37
CA ASP A 184 -11.55 15.44 3.21
C ASP A 184 -10.17 15.00 2.67
N SER A 185 -10.13 14.49 1.45
CA SER A 185 -8.95 13.97 0.75
C SER A 185 -8.58 14.83 -0.45
N VAL A 186 -7.33 14.76 -0.88
CA VAL A 186 -6.84 15.44 -2.08
C VAL A 186 -6.39 14.44 -3.13
N ASP A 187 -6.46 14.84 -4.39
CA ASP A 187 -5.97 14.07 -5.53
C ASP A 187 -4.64 14.60 -6.07
N LEU A 188 -3.94 13.77 -6.83
CA LEU A 188 -2.82 14.21 -7.66
C LEU A 188 -3.32 15.22 -8.70
N LYS A 189 -2.61 16.35 -8.81
CA LYS A 189 -2.83 17.31 -9.90
C LYS A 189 -2.34 16.76 -11.23
N LYS A 190 -1.22 16.04 -11.19
CA LYS A 190 -0.63 15.32 -12.33
C LYS A 190 0.20 14.14 -11.82
N LEU A 191 0.41 13.15 -12.69
CA LEU A 191 1.32 12.06 -12.35
C LEU A 191 2.77 12.58 -12.22
N PRO A 192 3.56 12.04 -11.27
CA PRO A 192 4.97 12.39 -11.13
C PRO A 192 5.77 12.18 -12.43
N THR A 193 6.72 13.06 -12.72
CA THR A 193 7.57 13.00 -13.93
C THR A 193 8.85 12.19 -13.73
N ILE A 194 8.80 11.11 -12.94
CA ILE A 194 9.91 10.19 -12.70
C ILE A 194 9.64 8.84 -13.38
N SER A 195 10.58 7.91 -13.34
CA SER A 195 10.35 6.54 -13.81
C SER A 195 9.15 5.91 -13.11
N GLN A 196 8.23 5.33 -13.86
CA GLN A 196 6.97 4.75 -13.35
C GLN A 196 6.77 3.34 -13.87
N LEU A 197 6.06 2.53 -13.06
CA LEU A 197 5.55 1.22 -13.45
C LEU A 197 4.24 0.95 -12.70
N HIS A 198 3.19 0.65 -13.43
CA HIS A 198 1.86 0.37 -12.89
C HIS A 198 1.43 -1.04 -13.24
N LEU A 199 1.21 -1.88 -12.21
CA LEU A 199 0.73 -3.25 -12.38
C LEU A 199 -0.71 -3.35 -11.85
N ILE A 200 -1.61 -3.90 -12.67
CA ILE A 200 -3.01 -4.06 -12.31
C ILE A 200 -3.60 -5.33 -12.90
N GLY A 201 -4.48 -5.99 -12.16
CA GLY A 201 -5.18 -7.18 -12.63
C GLY A 201 -6.35 -6.86 -13.58
N ASP A 202 -6.54 -7.67 -14.63
CA ASP A 202 -7.70 -7.53 -15.54
C ASP A 202 -9.03 -7.96 -14.88
N LYS A 203 -8.95 -8.64 -13.73
CA LYS A 203 -10.10 -9.08 -12.91
C LYS A 203 -10.19 -8.33 -11.58
N ASP A 204 -9.44 -7.24 -11.43
CA ASP A 204 -9.56 -6.36 -10.27
C ASP A 204 -10.94 -5.66 -10.28
N LYS A 205 -11.73 -5.90 -9.24
CA LYS A 205 -13.06 -5.28 -9.05
C LYS A 205 -13.02 -4.08 -8.10
N THR A 206 -11.90 -3.86 -7.44
CA THR A 206 -11.70 -2.75 -6.51
C THR A 206 -11.12 -1.55 -7.24
N VAL A 207 -10.16 -1.77 -8.14
CA VAL A 207 -9.60 -0.74 -9.00
C VAL A 207 -9.65 -1.25 -10.44
N SER A 208 -10.45 -0.60 -11.28
CA SER A 208 -10.60 -0.99 -12.68
C SER A 208 -9.32 -0.73 -13.48
N TYR A 209 -8.79 -1.74 -14.20
CA TYR A 209 -7.67 -1.53 -15.10
C TYR A 209 -8.00 -0.51 -16.20
N LYS A 210 -9.27 -0.45 -16.66
CA LYS A 210 -9.73 0.52 -17.64
C LYS A 210 -9.65 1.96 -17.16
N LEU A 211 -9.82 2.18 -15.84
CA LEU A 211 -9.60 3.49 -15.22
C LEU A 211 -8.11 3.81 -15.20
N THR A 212 -7.27 2.87 -14.80
CA THR A 212 -5.81 3.04 -14.77
C THR A 212 -5.26 3.34 -16.15
N GLU A 213 -5.69 2.62 -17.21
CA GLU A 213 -5.29 2.81 -18.59
C GLU A 213 -5.56 4.22 -19.12
N LYS A 214 -6.62 4.87 -18.64
CA LYS A 214 -6.95 6.27 -19.01
C LYS A 214 -6.09 7.30 -18.27
N LEU A 215 -5.39 6.90 -17.20
CA LEU A 215 -4.64 7.81 -16.34
C LEU A 215 -3.13 7.76 -16.58
N VAL A 216 -2.61 6.64 -17.08
CA VAL A 216 -1.17 6.42 -17.22
C VAL A 216 -0.78 6.22 -18.69
N ASP A 217 0.49 6.45 -19.01
CA ASP A 217 1.05 6.10 -20.31
C ASP A 217 1.16 4.57 -20.43
N ASN A 218 0.65 4.00 -21.53
CA ASN A 218 0.62 2.55 -21.76
C ASN A 218 2.00 1.87 -21.67
N LYS A 219 3.09 2.59 -21.98
CA LYS A 219 4.45 2.05 -21.82
C LYS A 219 4.83 1.75 -20.39
N ASN A 220 4.14 2.39 -19.43
CA ASN A 220 4.36 2.22 -17.99
C ASN A 220 3.33 1.27 -17.35
N LEU A 221 2.38 0.73 -18.12
CA LEU A 221 1.28 -0.10 -17.63
C LEU A 221 1.50 -1.58 -17.96
N ILE A 222 1.32 -2.43 -16.98
CA ILE A 222 1.21 -3.88 -17.16
C ILE A 222 -0.15 -4.33 -16.64
N VAL A 223 -1.02 -4.73 -17.55
CA VAL A 223 -2.29 -5.39 -17.20
C VAL A 223 -2.03 -6.89 -17.08
N ILE A 224 -2.26 -7.44 -15.88
CA ILE A 224 -1.96 -8.82 -15.56
C ILE A 224 -3.19 -9.69 -15.79
N PRO A 225 -3.14 -10.67 -16.73
CA PRO A 225 -4.27 -11.53 -17.02
C PRO A 225 -4.69 -12.36 -15.80
N LYS A 226 -6.00 -12.44 -15.55
CA LYS A 226 -6.64 -13.20 -14.47
C LYS A 226 -6.26 -12.76 -13.05
N ALA A 227 -5.45 -11.72 -12.88
CA ALA A 227 -5.14 -11.18 -11.57
C ALA A 227 -6.32 -10.38 -11.02
N THR A 228 -6.51 -10.44 -9.70
CA THR A 228 -7.50 -9.66 -8.93
C THR A 228 -6.79 -8.53 -8.19
N HIS A 229 -7.46 -7.94 -7.19
CA HIS A 229 -6.87 -6.83 -6.42
C HIS A 229 -5.61 -7.25 -5.65
N ASP A 230 -5.59 -8.48 -5.11
CA ASP A 230 -4.53 -8.99 -4.23
C ASP A 230 -4.01 -10.40 -4.62
N LYS A 231 -4.28 -10.87 -5.86
CA LYS A 231 -3.83 -12.20 -6.33
C LYS A 231 -3.37 -12.15 -7.77
N GLY A 232 -2.44 -13.06 -8.12
CA GLY A 232 -1.99 -13.26 -9.50
C GLY A 232 -0.75 -12.46 -9.89
N TYR A 233 -0.07 -11.79 -8.95
CA TYR A 233 1.10 -10.94 -9.21
C TYR A 233 2.44 -11.70 -9.17
N THR A 234 2.49 -12.93 -8.68
CA THR A 234 3.73 -13.68 -8.39
C THR A 234 4.69 -13.73 -9.59
N ASN A 235 4.18 -14.02 -10.78
CA ASN A 235 5.02 -14.12 -12.00
C ASN A 235 5.53 -12.75 -12.50
N TYR A 236 5.07 -11.65 -11.91
CA TYR A 236 5.44 -10.28 -12.28
C TYR A 236 6.32 -9.60 -11.24
N LEU A 237 6.67 -10.27 -10.14
CA LEU A 237 7.50 -9.71 -9.08
C LEU A 237 8.90 -9.31 -9.59
N SER A 238 9.45 -10.02 -10.58
CA SER A 238 10.71 -9.64 -11.21
C SER A 238 10.67 -8.22 -11.76
N LYS A 239 9.54 -7.76 -12.32
CA LYS A 239 9.37 -6.39 -12.82
C LYS A 239 9.41 -5.32 -11.72
N ILE A 240 9.01 -5.69 -10.51
CA ILE A 240 9.10 -4.83 -9.32
C ILE A 240 10.56 -4.80 -8.83
N TYR A 241 11.25 -5.95 -8.91
CA TYR A 241 12.60 -6.15 -8.39
C TYR A 241 13.71 -5.71 -9.36
N GLU A 242 13.40 -5.41 -10.61
CA GLU A 242 14.35 -4.84 -11.58
C GLU A 242 14.91 -3.49 -11.08
N LYS A 243 16.23 -3.29 -11.33
CA LYS A 243 16.99 -2.10 -10.89
C LYS A 243 16.61 -0.86 -11.70
#